data_f36293b1f564b5b12fd990aeab5bb78e
#
_entry.id   f36293b1f564b5b12fd990aeab5bb78e
#
_cell.length_a   1.000
_cell.length_b   1.000
_cell.length_c   1.000
_cell.angle_alpha   90.00
_cell.angle_beta   90.00
_cell.angle_gamma   90.00
#
_symmetry.space_group_name_H-M   'P 1'
#
loop_
_entity.id
_entity.type
_entity.pdbx_description
1 polymer ?
#
loop_
_entity_poly.entity_id
_entity_poly.type
_entity_poly.pdbx_seq_one_letter_code
_entity_poly.pdbx_strand_id
1 'polypeptide(L)'
;LVNPSILLEQQLSPQWTVSANGEWMSSDGQYPYTLRYGNAADDLTSREKRKHTDVETFRAEAGLYGNFSDKEQWRLKAYYFQSSRGLPKATTLYNDFSAQHLWDKNTFIQSQYKKEFSRQWVFRTSAKWNWSYQHYLDPAIKNNEGKTENSYYQ
;
A
#
# COMPACT_ATOMS: atom_id res chain seq x y z
N LEU A 1 -14.85 -6.51 6.06
CA LEU A 1 -13.40 -6.62 5.86
C LEU A 1 -13.03 -8.06 5.57
N VAL A 2 -12.33 -8.30 4.46
CA VAL A 2 -11.74 -9.58 4.06
C VAL A 2 -10.25 -9.34 3.81
N ASN A 3 -9.38 -10.20 4.33
CA ASN A 3 -7.93 -10.05 4.19
C ASN A 3 -7.21 -11.42 4.14
N PRO A 4 -7.38 -12.20 3.06
CA PRO A 4 -6.62 -13.43 2.85
C PRO A 4 -5.16 -13.12 2.52
N SER A 5 -4.26 -13.95 3.02
CA SER A 5 -2.85 -13.93 2.69
C SER A 5 -2.29 -15.34 2.51
N ILE A 6 -1.26 -15.46 1.70
CA ILE A 6 -0.51 -16.68 1.49
C ILE A 6 0.99 -16.39 1.56
N LEU A 7 1.73 -17.24 2.23
CA LEU A 7 3.18 -17.25 2.25
C LEU A 7 3.68 -18.66 1.85
N LEU A 8 4.56 -18.67 0.89
CA LEU A 8 5.25 -19.86 0.41
C LEU A 8 6.74 -19.65 0.57
N GLU A 9 7.43 -20.63 1.10
CA GLU A 9 8.88 -20.67 1.18
C GLU A 9 9.36 -22.07 0.78
N GLN A 10 10.35 -22.13 -0.10
CA GLN A 10 10.90 -23.35 -0.62
C GLN A 10 12.41 -23.28 -0.71
N GLN A 11 13.09 -24.20 -0.09
CA GLN A 11 14.50 -24.43 -0.31
C GLN A 11 14.68 -25.22 -1.61
N LEU A 12 15.30 -24.60 -2.61
CA LEU A 12 15.57 -25.22 -3.92
C LEU A 12 16.84 -26.07 -3.91
N SER A 13 17.82 -25.66 -3.09
CA SER A 13 19.09 -26.37 -2.88
C SER A 13 19.67 -25.95 -1.53
N PRO A 14 20.77 -26.55 -1.06
CA PRO A 14 21.46 -26.11 0.16
C PRO A 14 21.88 -24.65 0.15
N GLN A 15 22.01 -24.06 -1.03
CA GLN A 15 22.46 -22.68 -1.21
C GLN A 15 21.34 -21.70 -1.57
N TRP A 16 20.19 -22.18 -2.07
CA TRP A 16 19.14 -21.34 -2.63
C TRP A 16 17.80 -21.56 -1.95
N THR A 17 17.19 -20.47 -1.51
CA THR A 17 15.83 -20.44 -1.01
C THR A 17 15.03 -19.40 -1.79
N VAL A 18 13.79 -19.72 -2.11
CA VAL A 18 12.82 -18.77 -2.69
C VAL A 18 11.67 -18.58 -1.73
N SER A 19 11.13 -17.37 -1.72
CA SER A 19 9.88 -17.07 -1.02
C SER A 19 8.92 -16.31 -1.93
N ALA A 20 7.63 -16.52 -1.72
CA ALA A 20 6.57 -15.75 -2.36
C ALA A 20 5.49 -15.47 -1.32
N ASN A 21 5.03 -14.22 -1.27
CA ASN A 21 3.95 -13.78 -0.39
C ASN A 21 2.93 -13.01 -1.24
N GLY A 22 1.66 -13.27 -0.99
CA GLY A 22 0.54 -12.54 -1.59
C GLY A 22 -0.49 -12.21 -0.52
N GLU A 23 -1.03 -11.01 -0.58
CA GLU A 23 -2.08 -10.53 0.30
C GLU A 23 -3.08 -9.70 -0.50
N TRP A 24 -4.35 -9.95 -0.27
CA TRP A 24 -5.43 -9.13 -0.80
C TRP A 24 -6.34 -8.69 0.33
N MET A 25 -6.67 -7.42 0.38
CA MET A 25 -7.58 -6.87 1.37
C MET A 25 -8.69 -6.10 0.68
N SER A 26 -9.93 -6.33 1.10
CA SER A 26 -11.08 -5.57 0.65
C SER A 26 -12.00 -5.24 1.83
N SER A 27 -12.46 -4.00 1.86
CA SER A 27 -13.42 -3.51 2.83
C SER A 27 -14.29 -2.44 2.21
N ASP A 28 -15.60 -2.47 2.50
CA ASP A 28 -16.50 -1.37 2.18
C ASP A 28 -16.31 -0.15 3.10
N GLY A 29 -15.56 -0.32 4.19
CA GLY A 29 -15.23 0.73 5.15
C GLY A 29 -16.44 1.40 5.81
N GLN A 30 -17.66 0.90 5.55
CA GLN A 30 -18.88 1.49 6.09
C GLN A 30 -18.99 1.23 7.58
N TYR A 31 -18.94 2.28 8.36
CA TYR A 31 -19.21 2.21 9.80
C TYR A 31 -20.25 3.23 10.21
N PRO A 32 -21.10 2.91 11.21
CA PRO A 32 -22.06 3.87 11.75
C PRO A 32 -21.32 4.91 12.59
N TYR A 33 -21.76 6.16 12.48
CA TYR A 33 -21.33 7.25 13.34
C TYR A 33 -22.52 8.12 13.72
N THR A 34 -22.39 8.86 14.82
CA THR A 34 -23.41 9.80 15.27
C THR A 34 -23.00 11.20 14.88
N LEU A 35 -23.79 11.85 14.06
CA LEU A 35 -23.65 13.26 13.73
C LEU A 35 -24.44 14.07 14.74
N ARG A 36 -23.78 15.01 15.41
CA ARG A 36 -24.40 15.98 16.31
C ARG A 36 -24.50 17.31 15.62
N TYR A 37 -25.68 17.90 15.65
CA TYR A 37 -25.95 19.22 15.07
C TYR A 37 -26.99 19.97 15.93
N GLY A 38 -26.97 21.27 15.86
CA GLY A 38 -27.79 22.13 16.70
C GLY A 38 -26.97 22.96 17.69
N ASN A 39 -27.65 23.80 18.43
CA ASN A 39 -27.07 24.59 19.53
C ASN A 39 -27.03 23.73 20.80
N ALA A 40 -26.27 24.19 21.79
CA ALA A 40 -26.12 23.48 23.08
C ALA A 40 -27.46 23.18 23.80
N ALA A 41 -28.56 23.83 23.41
CA ALA A 41 -29.91 23.61 23.94
C ALA A 41 -30.70 22.54 23.17
N ASP A 42 -30.34 22.25 21.91
CA ASP A 42 -30.99 21.27 21.03
C ASP A 42 -29.97 20.22 20.63
N ASP A 43 -29.81 19.16 21.45
CA ASP A 43 -28.89 18.04 21.15
C ASP A 43 -29.52 17.16 20.06
N LEU A 44 -29.54 17.68 18.84
CA LEU A 44 -30.03 16.97 17.67
C LEU A 44 -28.92 16.00 17.19
N THR A 45 -29.26 14.73 17.12
CA THR A 45 -28.35 13.69 16.66
C THR A 45 -28.98 12.87 15.54
N SER A 46 -28.20 12.51 14.52
CA SER A 46 -28.60 11.50 13.57
C SER A 46 -27.55 10.38 13.51
N ARG A 47 -28.02 9.16 13.24
CA ARG A 47 -27.15 8.00 13.07
C ARG A 47 -26.95 7.76 11.57
N GLU A 48 -25.75 8.03 11.11
CA GLU A 48 -25.38 7.94 9.70
C GLU A 48 -24.41 6.78 9.47
N LYS A 49 -24.28 6.36 8.21
CA LYS A 49 -23.21 5.45 7.78
C LYS A 49 -22.18 6.22 6.96
N ARG A 50 -20.92 6.00 7.27
CA ARG A 50 -19.81 6.55 6.48
C ARG A 50 -19.86 6.00 5.06
N LYS A 51 -19.74 6.88 4.07
CA LYS A 51 -19.73 6.55 2.64
C LYS A 51 -18.34 6.86 2.06
N HIS A 52 -18.00 6.22 0.94
CA HIS A 52 -16.72 6.42 0.22
C HIS A 52 -15.49 6.16 1.12
N THR A 53 -15.52 5.08 1.86
CA THR A 53 -14.45 4.58 2.72
C THR A 53 -14.02 3.18 2.31
N ASP A 54 -14.48 2.75 1.14
CA ASP A 54 -14.08 1.51 0.52
C ASP A 54 -12.58 1.50 0.25
N VAL A 55 -11.97 0.35 0.46
CA VAL A 55 -10.57 0.12 0.19
C VAL A 55 -10.37 -1.28 -0.37
N GLU A 56 -9.60 -1.36 -1.42
CA GLU A 56 -9.11 -2.60 -1.97
C GLU A 56 -7.60 -2.48 -2.16
N THR A 57 -6.85 -3.44 -1.64
CA THR A 57 -5.40 -3.50 -1.78
C THR A 57 -4.95 -4.88 -2.22
N PHE A 58 -3.91 -4.92 -3.03
CA PHE A 58 -3.20 -6.12 -3.38
C PHE A 58 -1.71 -5.90 -3.15
N ARG A 59 -1.06 -6.86 -2.49
CA ARG A 59 0.37 -6.86 -2.24
C ARG A 59 0.95 -8.21 -2.62
N ALA A 60 2.07 -8.19 -3.33
CA ALA A 60 2.85 -9.37 -3.64
C ALA A 60 4.33 -9.12 -3.40
N GLU A 61 5.00 -10.11 -2.85
CA GLU A 61 6.45 -10.10 -2.66
C GLU A 61 7.05 -11.41 -3.16
N ALA A 62 8.23 -11.33 -3.77
CA ALA A 62 9.03 -12.47 -4.11
C ALA A 62 10.46 -12.26 -3.62
N GLY A 63 11.05 -13.29 -3.06
CA GLY A 63 12.41 -13.29 -2.54
C GLY A 63 13.24 -14.44 -3.12
N LEU A 64 14.49 -14.16 -3.44
CA LEU A 64 15.49 -15.15 -3.78
C LEU A 64 16.70 -14.93 -2.89
N TYR A 65 17.10 -15.96 -2.17
CA TYR A 65 18.16 -15.92 -1.19
C TYR A 65 19.23 -16.94 -1.56
N GLY A 66 20.44 -16.45 -1.78
CA GLY A 66 21.63 -17.23 -2.02
C GLY A 66 22.55 -17.23 -0.79
N ASN A 67 22.77 -18.39 -0.18
CA ASN A 67 23.72 -18.60 0.91
C ASN A 67 24.84 -19.49 0.40
N PHE A 68 25.88 -18.89 -0.18
CA PHE A 68 26.99 -19.61 -0.82
C PHE A 68 27.98 -20.15 0.21
N SER A 69 28.08 -19.45 1.37
CA SER A 69 28.83 -19.87 2.55
C SER A 69 28.39 -19.05 3.76
N ASP A 70 28.89 -19.36 4.95
CA ASP A 70 28.69 -18.54 6.17
C ASP A 70 29.18 -17.10 6.01
N LYS A 71 30.04 -16.85 5.02
CA LYS A 71 30.69 -15.57 4.74
C LYS A 71 30.17 -14.88 3.47
N GLU A 72 29.33 -15.56 2.68
CA GLU A 72 28.90 -15.03 1.38
C GLU A 72 27.41 -15.25 1.17
N GLN A 73 26.69 -14.16 1.04
CA GLN A 73 25.24 -14.15 0.91
C GLN A 73 24.78 -13.16 -0.16
N TRP A 74 23.75 -13.53 -0.88
CA TRP A 74 23.05 -12.65 -1.81
C TRP A 74 21.55 -12.72 -1.58
N ARG A 75 20.87 -11.59 -1.72
CA ARG A 75 19.42 -11.47 -1.56
C ARG A 75 18.86 -10.61 -2.68
N LEU A 76 17.81 -11.09 -3.31
CA LEU A 76 17.01 -10.34 -4.26
C LEU A 76 15.57 -10.32 -3.77
N LYS A 77 14.96 -9.13 -3.74
CA LYS A 77 13.56 -8.95 -3.36
C LYS A 77 12.85 -8.14 -4.43
N ALA A 78 11.71 -8.64 -4.88
CA ALA A 78 10.75 -7.92 -5.70
C ALA A 78 9.48 -7.68 -4.90
N TYR A 79 8.88 -6.51 -5.08
CA TYR A 79 7.67 -6.09 -4.38
C TYR A 79 6.74 -5.40 -5.35
N TYR A 80 5.46 -5.71 -5.23
CA TYR A 80 4.37 -5.03 -5.92
C TYR A 80 3.26 -4.70 -4.93
N PHE A 81 2.74 -3.49 -5.03
CA PHE A 81 1.59 -3.02 -4.27
C PHE A 81 0.67 -2.23 -5.18
N GLN A 82 -0.64 -2.44 -5.05
CA GLN A 82 -1.66 -1.54 -5.57
C GLN A 82 -2.75 -1.33 -4.53
N SER A 83 -3.34 -0.15 -4.56
CA SER A 83 -4.46 0.24 -3.72
C SER A 83 -5.46 1.05 -4.54
N SER A 84 -6.74 0.83 -4.25
CA SER A 84 -7.86 1.63 -4.73
C SER A 84 -8.71 1.98 -3.52
N ARG A 85 -8.95 3.26 -3.27
CA ARG A 85 -9.67 3.68 -2.06
C ARG A 85 -10.50 4.93 -2.28
N GLY A 86 -11.72 4.90 -1.77
CA GLY A 86 -12.54 6.08 -1.60
C GLY A 86 -11.95 6.99 -0.52
N LEU A 87 -12.03 8.29 -0.73
CA LEU A 87 -11.60 9.30 0.23
C LEU A 87 -12.82 10.03 0.79
N PRO A 88 -13.19 9.75 2.05
CA PRO A 88 -14.32 10.41 2.66
C PRO A 88 -13.99 11.87 2.99
N LYS A 89 -14.90 12.78 2.67
CA LYS A 89 -14.84 14.17 3.14
C LYS A 89 -15.14 14.28 4.63
N ALA A 90 -14.88 15.46 5.20
CA ALA A 90 -15.27 15.77 6.57
C ALA A 90 -16.80 15.57 6.75
N THR A 91 -17.19 15.06 7.89
CA THR A 91 -18.60 14.89 8.29
C THR A 91 -19.18 16.26 8.70
N THR A 92 -19.56 17.07 7.74
CA THR A 92 -20.24 18.34 7.96
C THR A 92 -21.67 18.27 7.44
N LEU A 93 -22.57 19.05 8.05
CA LEU A 93 -24.03 19.00 7.90
C LEU A 93 -24.54 19.07 6.47
N TYR A 94 -23.93 19.30 5.46
CA TYR A 94 -24.45 19.43 4.10
C TYR A 94 -23.54 18.83 3.03
N ASN A 95 -22.56 18.01 3.42
CA ASN A 95 -21.51 17.55 2.52
C ASN A 95 -21.35 16.03 2.53
N ASP A 96 -22.43 15.32 2.26
CA ASP A 96 -22.47 13.84 2.20
C ASP A 96 -21.94 13.27 0.87
N PHE A 97 -21.58 14.14 -0.09
CA PHE A 97 -21.13 13.72 -1.40
C PHE A 97 -19.60 13.87 -1.53
N SER A 98 -18.86 12.87 -1.06
CA SER A 98 -17.50 12.68 -1.50
C SER A 98 -17.49 11.63 -2.61
N ALA A 99 -17.00 12.01 -3.77
CA ALA A 99 -16.72 11.08 -4.86
C ALA A 99 -15.21 11.05 -5.17
N GLN A 100 -14.40 11.47 -4.20
CA GLN A 100 -12.95 11.46 -4.32
C GLN A 100 -12.44 10.02 -4.27
N HIS A 101 -11.50 9.72 -5.15
CA HIS A 101 -10.91 8.39 -5.23
C HIS A 101 -9.41 8.48 -5.46
N LEU A 102 -8.67 7.53 -4.88
CA LEU A 102 -7.23 7.47 -4.97
C LEU A 102 -6.79 6.06 -5.34
N TRP A 103 -5.98 5.97 -6.39
CA TRP A 103 -5.29 4.75 -6.80
C TRP A 103 -3.79 4.92 -6.62
N ASP A 104 -3.17 3.96 -5.96
CA ASP A 104 -1.74 3.92 -5.75
C ASP A 104 -1.17 2.63 -6.35
N LYS A 105 0.01 2.71 -6.98
CA LYS A 105 0.81 1.57 -7.37
C LYS A 105 2.25 1.81 -6.94
N ASN A 106 2.88 0.80 -6.40
CA ASN A 106 4.29 0.85 -6.02
C ASN A 106 4.97 -0.47 -6.37
N THR A 107 6.13 -0.38 -6.99
CA THR A 107 6.93 -1.54 -7.35
C THR A 107 8.38 -1.25 -7.03
N PHE A 108 9.08 -2.21 -6.43
CA PHE A 108 10.52 -2.12 -6.32
C PHE A 108 11.20 -3.46 -6.51
N ILE A 109 12.45 -3.39 -6.94
CA ILE A 109 13.38 -4.52 -6.95
C ILE A 109 14.61 -4.06 -6.17
N GLN A 110 15.05 -4.89 -5.24
CA GLN A 110 16.21 -4.63 -4.39
C GLN A 110 17.13 -5.83 -4.39
N SER A 111 18.41 -5.59 -4.63
CA SER A 111 19.47 -6.59 -4.52
C SER A 111 20.44 -6.19 -3.43
N GLN A 112 20.91 -7.15 -2.67
CA GLN A 112 21.93 -6.99 -1.63
C GLN A 112 22.92 -8.13 -1.72
N TYR A 113 24.19 -7.81 -1.65
CA TYR A 113 25.26 -8.77 -1.61
C TYR A 113 26.20 -8.48 -0.45
N LYS A 114 26.60 -9.52 0.28
CA LYS A 114 27.54 -9.45 1.40
C LYS A 114 28.59 -10.52 1.22
N LYS A 115 29.87 -10.14 1.38
CA LYS A 115 31.00 -11.05 1.42
C LYS A 115 32.01 -10.64 2.48
N GLU A 116 32.37 -11.59 3.33
CA GLU A 116 33.41 -11.45 4.35
C GLU A 116 34.71 -12.08 3.83
N PHE A 117 35.68 -11.25 3.45
CA PHE A 117 36.97 -11.70 2.98
C PHE A 117 37.89 -12.14 4.13
N SER A 118 37.80 -11.44 5.27
CA SER A 118 38.54 -11.73 6.49
C SER A 118 37.79 -11.22 7.72
N ARG A 119 38.32 -11.46 8.92
CA ARG A 119 37.78 -10.87 10.17
C ARG A 119 37.77 -9.34 10.16
N GLN A 120 38.61 -8.70 9.35
CA GLN A 120 38.76 -7.26 9.26
C GLN A 120 38.08 -6.63 8.04
N TRP A 121 37.79 -7.42 6.99
CA TRP A 121 37.26 -6.93 5.73
C TRP A 121 35.93 -7.57 5.37
N VAL A 122 34.90 -6.72 5.32
CA VAL A 122 33.55 -7.11 4.88
C VAL A 122 33.12 -6.18 3.76
N PHE A 123 32.77 -6.74 2.62
CA PHE A 123 32.15 -6.02 1.52
C PHE A 123 30.63 -6.17 1.59
N ARG A 124 29.92 -5.04 1.47
CA ARG A 124 28.47 -5.00 1.35
C ARG A 124 28.09 -4.03 0.26
N THR A 125 27.21 -4.46 -0.62
CA THR A 125 26.61 -3.59 -1.63
C THR A 125 25.13 -3.82 -1.70
N SER A 126 24.38 -2.77 -2.06
CA SER A 126 22.96 -2.85 -2.30
C SER A 126 22.57 -1.92 -3.43
N ALA A 127 21.60 -2.37 -4.22
CA ALA A 127 20.96 -1.56 -5.24
C ALA A 127 19.45 -1.71 -5.11
N LYS A 128 18.73 -0.62 -5.32
CA LYS A 128 17.27 -0.61 -5.34
C LYS A 128 16.79 0.23 -6.50
N TRP A 129 15.86 -0.32 -7.25
CA TRP A 129 15.05 0.40 -8.21
C TRP A 129 13.62 0.48 -7.68
N ASN A 130 13.00 1.63 -7.78
CA ASN A 130 11.63 1.87 -7.34
C ASN A 130 10.85 2.61 -8.43
N TRP A 131 9.60 2.23 -8.61
CA TRP A 131 8.65 2.93 -9.44
C TRP A 131 7.34 3.08 -8.67
N SER A 132 6.76 4.28 -8.67
CA SER A 132 5.46 4.55 -8.08
C SER A 132 4.58 5.35 -9.02
N TYR A 133 3.29 5.10 -8.93
CA TYR A 133 2.24 5.79 -9.64
C TYR A 133 1.11 6.10 -8.67
N GLN A 134 0.60 7.31 -8.76
CA GLN A 134 -0.57 7.73 -8.00
C GLN A 134 -1.55 8.44 -8.94
N HIS A 135 -2.81 8.09 -8.85
CA HIS A 135 -3.89 8.72 -9.57
C HIS A 135 -4.96 9.18 -8.60
N TYR A 136 -5.31 10.45 -8.64
CA TYR A 136 -6.31 11.08 -7.78
C TYR A 136 -7.43 11.66 -8.62
N LEU A 137 -8.66 11.38 -8.24
CA LEU A 137 -9.89 11.91 -8.84
C LEU A 137 -10.66 12.73 -7.79
N ASP A 138 -11.01 13.94 -8.12
CA ASP A 138 -12.00 14.77 -7.40
C ASP A 138 -13.02 15.35 -8.39
N PRO A 139 -14.19 14.75 -8.56
CA PRO A 139 -15.19 15.23 -9.51
C PRO A 139 -15.75 16.63 -9.16
N ALA A 140 -15.58 17.09 -7.93
CA ALA A 140 -16.12 18.36 -7.46
C ALA A 140 -15.18 19.55 -7.70
N ILE A 141 -13.89 19.31 -7.92
CA ILE A 141 -12.87 20.34 -8.05
C ILE A 141 -12.06 20.11 -9.31
N LYS A 142 -11.93 21.14 -10.12
CA LYS A 142 -11.03 21.14 -11.27
C LYS A 142 -9.66 21.67 -10.86
N ASN A 143 -8.60 21.04 -11.35
CA ASN A 143 -7.23 21.54 -11.21
C ASN A 143 -6.98 22.77 -12.10
N ASN A 144 -5.78 23.32 -12.07
CA ASN A 144 -5.38 24.47 -12.89
C ASN A 144 -5.48 24.23 -14.40
N GLU A 145 -5.55 22.98 -14.84
CA GLU A 145 -5.74 22.57 -16.24
C GLU A 145 -7.21 22.32 -16.58
N GLY A 146 -8.12 22.53 -15.64
CA GLY A 146 -9.55 22.27 -15.80
C GLY A 146 -9.94 20.80 -15.71
N LYS A 147 -9.03 19.93 -15.28
CA LYS A 147 -9.26 18.48 -15.11
C LYS A 147 -9.68 18.16 -13.69
N THR A 148 -10.53 17.14 -13.52
CA THR A 148 -10.96 16.61 -12.22
C THR A 148 -10.03 15.53 -11.68
N GLU A 149 -9.00 15.16 -12.43
CA GLU A 149 -8.08 14.07 -12.10
C GLU A 149 -6.62 14.49 -12.28
N ASN A 150 -5.74 13.92 -11.46
CA ASN A 150 -4.30 14.15 -11.48
C ASN A 150 -3.57 12.80 -11.39
N SER A 151 -2.50 12.67 -12.17
CA SER A 151 -1.63 11.49 -12.14
C SER A 151 -0.19 11.90 -11.87
N TYR A 152 0.47 11.15 -11.00
CA TYR A 152 1.86 11.38 -10.59
C TYR A 152 2.68 10.11 -10.77
N TYR A 153 3.88 10.28 -11.30
CA TYR A 153 4.86 9.22 -11.51
C TYR A 153 6.15 9.58 -10.81
N GLN A 154 6.77 8.59 -10.19
CA GLN A 154 8.07 8.76 -9.54
C GLN A 154 8.95 7.52 -9.78
#